data_3546eba1150b4daf709f2c9ad593768e
#
_entry.id   3546eba1150b4daf709f2c9ad593768e
#
_cell.length_a   1.000
_cell.length_b   1.000
_cell.length_c   1.000
_cell.angle_alpha   90.00
_cell.angle_beta   90.00
_cell.angle_gamma   90.00
#
_symmetry.space_group_name_H-M   'P 1'
#
loop_
_entity.id
_entity.type
_entity.pdbx_description
1 polymer ?
#
loop_
_entity_poly.entity_id
_entity_poly.type
_entity_poly.pdbx_seq_one_letter_code
_entity_poly.pdbx_strand_id
1 'polypeptide(L)'
;MLQAAADEGDDMGEKTQVIVVGGGASGLAAAIAAAENGAAVTLLEQNENPGRKICVTGNGRCNLTNRDMRPDVFRGQHPEFVEEILAQFTLEDTLTFFEKLGVAFTERNGWLYPRSNQAKCIPELLILKARALKVKIKTREHAESVSWENGRWKVQTSGWTYEGNKVILANGSKASQVPGSDGSGY
;
A
#
# COMPACT_ATOMS: atom_id res chain seq x y z
N MET A 1 -6.31 -34.95 -43.60
CA MET A 1 -5.43 -33.82 -43.42
C MET A 1 -5.94 -33.04 -42.21
N LEU A 2 -5.38 -33.30 -41.04
CA LEU A 2 -5.64 -32.49 -39.82
C LEU A 2 -4.56 -31.44 -39.77
N GLN A 3 -4.98 -30.20 -39.87
CA GLN A 3 -4.11 -29.01 -39.71
C GLN A 3 -3.95 -28.76 -38.23
N ALA A 4 -2.73 -28.91 -37.73
CA ALA A 4 -2.36 -28.56 -36.35
C ALA A 4 -2.55 -27.05 -36.15
N ALA A 5 -3.39 -26.65 -35.21
CA ALA A 5 -3.42 -25.29 -34.71
C ALA A 5 -2.10 -25.02 -33.99
N ALA A 6 -1.38 -24.05 -34.46
CA ALA A 6 -0.22 -23.53 -33.80
C ALA A 6 -0.68 -22.94 -32.45
N ASP A 7 -0.16 -23.47 -31.36
CA ASP A 7 -0.21 -22.92 -30.03
C ASP A 7 0.62 -21.65 -30.07
N GLU A 8 -0.02 -20.48 -30.12
CA GLU A 8 0.63 -19.19 -29.90
C GLU A 8 1.01 -19.16 -28.42
N GLY A 9 2.21 -19.61 -28.14
CA GLY A 9 2.83 -19.48 -26.82
C GLY A 9 2.84 -18.01 -26.41
N ASP A 10 2.00 -17.67 -25.45
CA ASP A 10 2.02 -16.39 -24.74
C ASP A 10 3.42 -16.24 -24.13
N ASP A 11 4.27 -15.42 -24.76
CA ASP A 11 5.57 -15.03 -24.24
C ASP A 11 5.34 -14.13 -23.01
N MET A 12 4.90 -14.75 -21.92
CA MET A 12 4.75 -14.16 -20.61
C MET A 12 6.16 -13.93 -20.03
N GLY A 13 6.82 -12.89 -20.50
CA GLY A 13 8.07 -12.43 -19.92
C GLY A 13 8.02 -12.46 -18.40
N GLU A 14 9.14 -12.84 -17.76
CA GLU A 14 9.19 -12.98 -16.30
C GLU A 14 8.68 -11.70 -15.61
N LYS A 15 7.60 -11.82 -14.82
CA LYS A 15 6.98 -10.67 -14.15
C LYS A 15 7.96 -9.99 -13.21
N THR A 16 8.05 -8.66 -13.29
CA THR A 16 8.81 -7.87 -12.33
C THR A 16 8.38 -8.21 -10.91
N GLN A 17 9.34 -8.67 -10.09
CA GLN A 17 9.11 -9.01 -8.71
C GLN A 17 9.29 -7.77 -7.84
N VAL A 18 8.26 -7.39 -7.10
CA VAL A 18 8.26 -6.23 -6.20
C VAL A 18 8.07 -6.68 -4.76
N ILE A 19 8.97 -6.24 -3.88
CA ILE A 19 8.85 -6.43 -2.43
C ILE A 19 8.35 -5.12 -1.84
N VAL A 20 7.27 -5.18 -1.06
CA VAL A 20 6.75 -4.03 -0.30
C VAL A 20 7.01 -4.29 1.17
N VAL A 21 7.75 -3.40 1.83
CA VAL A 21 8.07 -3.48 3.25
C VAL A 21 7.12 -2.59 4.03
N GLY A 22 6.26 -3.19 4.84
CA GLY A 22 5.23 -2.55 5.65
C GLY A 22 3.82 -2.70 5.07
N GLY A 23 2.92 -3.28 5.85
CA GLY A 23 1.52 -3.53 5.48
C GLY A 23 0.54 -2.44 5.97
N GLY A 24 1.01 -1.19 6.12
CA GLY A 24 0.16 -0.03 6.43
C GLY A 24 -0.65 0.46 5.23
N ALA A 25 -1.25 1.65 5.34
CA ALA A 25 -2.05 2.24 4.26
C ALA A 25 -1.25 2.40 2.97
N SER A 26 -0.06 3.00 3.06
CA SER A 26 0.83 3.22 1.92
C SER A 26 1.31 1.91 1.30
N GLY A 27 1.69 0.91 2.11
CA GLY A 27 2.15 -0.37 1.61
C GLY A 27 1.07 -1.19 0.94
N LEU A 28 -0.14 -1.23 1.50
CA LEU A 28 -1.27 -1.91 0.87
C LEU A 28 -1.65 -1.23 -0.45
N ALA A 29 -1.71 0.11 -0.49
CA ALA A 29 -1.98 0.85 -1.72
C ALA A 29 -0.89 0.62 -2.78
N ALA A 30 0.39 0.68 -2.39
CA ALA A 30 1.53 0.42 -3.28
C ALA A 30 1.53 -1.01 -3.82
N ALA A 31 1.20 -1.99 -2.99
CA ALA A 31 1.11 -3.39 -3.40
C ALA A 31 -0.02 -3.61 -4.42
N ILE A 32 -1.18 -2.98 -4.20
CA ILE A 32 -2.31 -3.01 -5.14
C ILE A 32 -1.89 -2.38 -6.46
N ALA A 33 -1.34 -1.16 -6.43
CA ALA A 33 -0.92 -0.45 -7.64
C ALA A 33 0.14 -1.23 -8.44
N ALA A 34 1.15 -1.78 -7.77
CA ALA A 34 2.17 -2.59 -8.43
C ALA A 34 1.58 -3.85 -9.09
N ALA A 35 0.67 -4.53 -8.39
CA ALA A 35 0.01 -5.73 -8.91
C ALA A 35 -0.95 -5.43 -10.07
N GLU A 36 -1.68 -4.31 -10.03
CA GLU A 36 -2.53 -3.84 -11.15
C GLU A 36 -1.71 -3.50 -12.40
N ASN A 37 -0.44 -3.11 -12.23
CA ASN A 37 0.51 -2.92 -13.31
C ASN A 37 1.32 -4.18 -13.68
N GLY A 38 0.83 -5.36 -13.32
CA GLY A 38 1.35 -6.66 -13.77
C GLY A 38 2.51 -7.22 -12.95
N ALA A 39 2.97 -6.55 -11.89
CA ALA A 39 4.05 -7.07 -11.05
C ALA A 39 3.61 -8.28 -10.21
N ALA A 40 4.57 -9.17 -9.91
CA ALA A 40 4.43 -10.18 -8.88
C ALA A 40 4.84 -9.57 -7.54
N VAL A 41 3.89 -9.36 -6.64
CA VAL A 41 4.13 -8.59 -5.41
C VAL A 41 4.16 -9.48 -4.18
N THR A 42 5.18 -9.26 -3.32
CA THR A 42 5.24 -9.78 -1.95
C THR A 42 5.24 -8.60 -0.98
N LEU A 43 4.26 -8.56 -0.08
CA LEU A 43 4.15 -7.55 0.97
C LEU A 43 4.55 -8.19 2.30
N LEU A 44 5.50 -7.56 3.00
CA LEU A 44 6.02 -7.98 4.31
C LEU A 44 5.44 -7.06 5.39
N GLU A 45 4.83 -7.64 6.41
CA GLU A 45 4.27 -6.92 7.56
C GLU A 45 4.77 -7.56 8.86
N GLN A 46 5.35 -6.75 9.74
CA GLN A 46 5.89 -7.24 11.02
C GLN A 46 4.82 -7.75 11.99
N ASN A 47 3.63 -7.17 11.93
CA ASN A 47 2.52 -7.56 12.79
C ASN A 47 1.73 -8.73 12.18
N GLU A 48 0.83 -9.30 12.97
CA GLU A 48 -0.10 -10.33 12.51
C GLU A 48 -1.12 -9.81 11.51
N ASN A 49 -1.59 -8.57 11.70
CA ASN A 49 -2.64 -7.96 10.88
C ASN A 49 -2.14 -6.70 10.19
N PRO A 50 -2.12 -6.65 8.85
CA PRO A 50 -1.85 -5.43 8.10
C PRO A 50 -2.89 -4.34 8.37
N GLY A 51 -2.52 -3.07 8.17
CA GLY A 51 -3.42 -1.94 8.30
C GLY A 51 -3.77 -1.53 9.74
N ARG A 52 -3.04 -2.03 10.71
CA ARG A 52 -3.32 -1.84 12.14
C ARG A 52 -3.46 -0.37 12.54
N LYS A 53 -2.59 0.52 12.01
CA LYS A 53 -2.65 1.96 12.28
C LYS A 53 -3.90 2.61 11.69
N ILE A 54 -4.44 2.12 10.58
CA ILE A 54 -5.67 2.61 9.97
C ILE A 54 -6.84 2.47 10.95
N CYS A 55 -6.92 1.35 11.65
CA CYS A 55 -8.03 1.03 12.57
C CYS A 55 -8.19 2.02 13.72
N VAL A 56 -7.14 2.75 14.11
CA VAL A 56 -7.18 3.72 15.23
C VAL A 56 -7.31 5.16 14.76
N THR A 57 -7.28 5.42 13.46
CA THR A 57 -7.44 6.79 12.92
C THR A 57 -8.88 7.27 13.04
N GLY A 58 -9.06 8.60 13.13
CA GLY A 58 -10.38 9.21 13.21
C GLY A 58 -11.25 8.68 14.38
N ASN A 59 -10.64 8.37 15.53
CA ASN A 59 -11.31 7.75 16.68
C ASN A 59 -12.05 6.45 16.29
N GLY A 60 -11.37 5.57 15.55
CA GLY A 60 -11.91 4.28 15.12
C GLY A 60 -12.88 4.36 13.93
N ARG A 61 -12.97 5.52 13.26
CA ARG A 61 -13.83 5.75 12.08
C ARG A 61 -13.07 5.82 10.75
N CYS A 62 -11.75 5.97 10.78
CA CYS A 62 -10.86 6.19 9.65
C CYS A 62 -11.19 7.49 8.87
N ASN A 63 -10.57 8.58 9.24
CA ASN A 63 -10.58 9.77 8.39
C ASN A 63 -9.74 9.51 7.14
N LEU A 64 -10.39 9.32 5.99
CA LEU A 64 -9.74 8.98 4.73
C LEU A 64 -9.07 10.17 4.07
N THR A 65 -9.80 11.31 4.01
CA THR A 65 -9.33 12.53 3.37
C THR A 65 -10.17 13.74 3.79
N ASN A 66 -9.88 14.91 3.22
CA ASN A 66 -10.65 16.15 3.42
C ASN A 66 -11.00 16.75 2.07
N ARG A 67 -12.11 17.50 2.00
CA ARG A 67 -12.46 18.32 0.83
C ARG A 67 -11.47 19.46 0.60
N ASP A 68 -10.96 20.03 1.68
CA ASP A 68 -9.93 21.07 1.62
C ASP A 68 -8.54 20.42 1.58
N MET A 69 -8.02 20.29 0.37
CA MET A 69 -6.70 19.75 0.07
C MET A 69 -5.75 20.84 -0.48
N ARG A 70 -6.03 22.11 -0.19
CA ARG A 70 -5.14 23.20 -0.58
C ARG A 70 -3.78 23.04 0.07
N PRO A 71 -2.68 23.33 -0.63
CA PRO A 71 -1.32 23.16 -0.11
C PRO A 71 -1.06 23.88 1.22
N ASP A 72 -1.68 25.04 1.43
CA ASP A 72 -1.51 25.90 2.62
C ASP A 72 -2.10 25.31 3.92
N VAL A 73 -2.96 24.28 3.82
CA VAL A 73 -3.46 23.57 5.01
C VAL A 73 -2.49 22.51 5.53
N PHE A 74 -1.48 22.16 4.74
CA PHE A 74 -0.42 21.24 5.15
C PHE A 74 0.74 22.01 5.79
N ARG A 75 1.34 21.43 6.83
CA ARG A 75 2.42 22.06 7.56
C ARG A 75 3.68 21.20 7.48
N GLY A 76 4.78 21.81 7.12
CA GLY A 76 6.08 21.16 6.99
C GLY A 76 7.18 22.14 6.61
N GLN A 77 8.41 21.67 6.55
CA GLN A 77 9.56 22.49 6.13
C GLN A 77 9.57 22.74 4.61
N HIS A 78 8.90 21.89 3.83
CA HIS A 78 8.86 21.90 2.37
C HIS A 78 7.41 21.80 1.87
N PRO A 79 6.60 22.87 1.97
CA PRO A 79 5.20 22.86 1.55
C PRO A 79 5.05 22.63 0.03
N GLU A 80 6.02 23.04 -0.78
CA GLU A 80 6.07 22.82 -2.23
C GLU A 80 6.00 21.33 -2.59
N PHE A 81 6.61 20.47 -1.76
CA PHE A 81 6.57 19.02 -1.96
C PHE A 81 5.14 18.45 -1.88
N VAL A 82 4.30 19.01 -1.03
CA VAL A 82 2.89 18.60 -0.90
C VAL A 82 2.13 18.91 -2.18
N GLU A 83 2.36 20.09 -2.77
CA GLU A 83 1.71 20.51 -4.01
C GLU A 83 2.07 19.56 -5.17
N GLU A 84 3.35 19.22 -5.31
CA GLU A 84 3.81 18.26 -6.32
C GLU A 84 3.17 16.88 -6.18
N ILE A 85 3.01 16.38 -4.95
CA ILE A 85 2.38 15.07 -4.70
C ILE A 85 0.89 15.12 -4.97
N LEU A 86 0.19 16.17 -4.50
CA LEU A 86 -1.25 16.31 -4.71
C LEU A 86 -1.62 16.55 -6.18
N ALA A 87 -0.71 17.12 -6.97
CA ALA A 87 -0.89 17.24 -8.41
C ALA A 87 -0.81 15.90 -9.15
N GLN A 88 -0.05 14.93 -8.61
CA GLN A 88 0.09 13.58 -9.19
C GLN A 88 -1.03 12.63 -8.77
N PHE A 89 -1.60 12.82 -7.58
CA PHE A 89 -2.69 12.00 -7.04
C PHE A 89 -3.66 12.90 -6.28
N THR A 90 -4.70 13.29 -6.95
CA THR A 90 -5.66 14.30 -6.49
C THR A 90 -6.65 13.75 -5.45
N LEU A 91 -7.47 14.65 -4.88
CA LEU A 91 -8.61 14.24 -4.06
C LEU A 91 -9.56 13.32 -4.84
N GLU A 92 -9.84 13.64 -6.10
CA GLU A 92 -10.74 12.85 -6.95
C GLU A 92 -10.16 11.45 -7.21
N ASP A 93 -8.86 11.34 -7.44
CA ASP A 93 -8.18 10.05 -7.57
C ASP A 93 -8.29 9.23 -6.29
N THR A 94 -8.13 9.88 -5.14
CA THR A 94 -8.31 9.25 -3.82
C THR A 94 -9.73 8.70 -3.65
N LEU A 95 -10.74 9.49 -3.97
CA LEU A 95 -12.14 9.07 -3.87
C LEU A 95 -12.42 7.91 -4.82
N THR A 96 -12.01 8.04 -6.08
CA THR A 96 -12.16 7.01 -7.11
C THR A 96 -11.48 5.70 -6.70
N PHE A 97 -10.29 5.76 -6.12
CA PHE A 97 -9.58 4.58 -5.62
C PHE A 97 -10.42 3.83 -4.56
N PHE A 98 -10.93 4.53 -3.57
CA PHE A 98 -11.71 3.90 -2.50
C PHE A 98 -13.12 3.47 -2.98
N GLU A 99 -13.75 4.19 -3.90
CA GLU A 99 -15.02 3.78 -4.52
C GLU A 99 -14.88 2.48 -5.30
N LYS A 100 -13.79 2.31 -6.05
CA LYS A 100 -13.46 1.04 -6.72
C LYS A 100 -13.25 -0.12 -5.75
N LEU A 101 -12.91 0.16 -4.49
CA LEU A 101 -12.85 -0.84 -3.41
C LEU A 101 -14.22 -1.09 -2.77
N GLY A 102 -15.27 -0.38 -3.18
CA GLY A 102 -16.61 -0.48 -2.61
C GLY A 102 -16.86 0.40 -1.39
N VAL A 103 -16.00 1.39 -1.12
CA VAL A 103 -16.19 2.32 -0.01
C VAL A 103 -17.20 3.40 -0.41
N ALA A 104 -18.33 3.45 0.28
CA ALA A 104 -19.21 4.61 0.27
C ALA A 104 -18.77 5.61 1.34
N PHE A 105 -18.80 6.91 1.02
CA PHE A 105 -18.35 7.96 1.92
C PHE A 105 -19.50 8.61 2.70
N THR A 106 -19.15 9.18 3.85
CA THR A 106 -19.94 10.18 4.57
C THR A 106 -19.03 11.36 4.89
N GLU A 107 -19.59 12.57 4.82
CA GLU A 107 -18.87 13.82 5.06
C GLU A 107 -19.30 14.45 6.38
N ARG A 108 -18.34 15.01 7.11
CA ARG A 108 -18.57 15.82 8.32
C ARG A 108 -17.60 16.99 8.34
N ASN A 109 -18.09 18.19 8.12
CA ASN A 109 -17.29 19.41 8.10
C ASN A 109 -16.06 19.33 7.17
N GLY A 110 -16.25 18.82 5.97
CA GLY A 110 -15.17 18.60 4.98
C GLY A 110 -14.37 17.32 5.16
N TRP A 111 -14.41 16.67 6.34
CA TRP A 111 -13.74 15.40 6.58
C TRP A 111 -14.53 14.23 6.00
N LEU A 112 -13.86 13.34 5.29
CA LEU A 112 -14.47 12.18 4.62
C LEU A 112 -14.11 10.88 5.36
N TYR A 113 -15.15 10.13 5.66
CA TYR A 113 -15.09 8.87 6.38
C TYR A 113 -15.80 7.77 5.58
N PRO A 114 -15.48 6.49 5.80
CA PRO A 114 -16.34 5.42 5.31
C PRO A 114 -17.74 5.54 5.95
N ARG A 115 -18.77 5.35 5.16
CA ARG A 115 -20.18 5.46 5.61
C ARG A 115 -20.52 4.50 6.75
N SER A 116 -19.82 3.38 6.84
CA SER A 116 -19.93 2.43 7.96
C SER A 116 -19.50 3.04 9.30
N ASN A 117 -18.75 4.14 9.31
CA ASN A 117 -18.08 4.71 10.50
C ASN A 117 -17.20 3.70 11.27
N GLN A 118 -16.68 2.68 10.60
CA GLN A 118 -15.83 1.64 11.17
C GLN A 118 -14.48 1.63 10.44
N ALA A 119 -13.43 2.05 11.12
CA ALA A 119 -12.09 2.13 10.53
C ALA A 119 -11.57 0.78 10.00
N LYS A 120 -11.97 -0.32 10.65
CA LYS A 120 -11.52 -1.67 10.27
C LYS A 120 -11.96 -2.12 8.87
N CYS A 121 -13.03 -1.57 8.32
CA CYS A 121 -13.47 -1.95 6.98
C CYS A 121 -12.45 -1.54 5.89
N ILE A 122 -11.67 -0.49 6.13
CA ILE A 122 -10.70 -0.01 5.14
C ILE A 122 -9.53 -0.99 4.94
N PRO A 123 -8.77 -1.40 5.97
CA PRO A 123 -7.73 -2.41 5.76
C PRO A 123 -8.29 -3.75 5.27
N GLU A 124 -9.49 -4.15 5.69
CA GLU A 124 -10.15 -5.38 5.20
C GLU A 124 -10.36 -5.33 3.68
N LEU A 125 -10.87 -4.23 3.15
CA LEU A 125 -11.07 -4.03 1.71
C LEU A 125 -9.75 -3.96 0.95
N LEU A 126 -8.75 -3.25 1.47
CA LEU A 126 -7.42 -3.18 0.87
C LEU A 126 -6.77 -4.58 0.80
N ILE A 127 -6.84 -5.35 1.89
CA ILE A 127 -6.31 -6.72 1.95
C ILE A 127 -7.06 -7.64 0.97
N LEU A 128 -8.38 -7.53 0.90
CA LEU A 128 -9.21 -8.30 -0.02
C LEU A 128 -8.82 -8.02 -1.49
N LYS A 129 -8.68 -6.74 -1.85
CA LYS A 129 -8.23 -6.33 -3.19
C LYS A 129 -6.82 -6.83 -3.49
N ALA A 130 -5.87 -6.68 -2.57
CA ALA A 130 -4.51 -7.17 -2.73
C ALA A 130 -4.48 -8.68 -2.97
N ARG A 131 -5.26 -9.46 -2.20
CA ARG A 131 -5.39 -10.91 -2.38
C ARG A 131 -6.02 -11.29 -3.71
N ALA A 132 -7.06 -10.56 -4.14
CA ALA A 132 -7.68 -10.77 -5.46
C ALA A 132 -6.69 -10.56 -6.61
N LEU A 133 -5.73 -9.64 -6.45
CA LEU A 133 -4.61 -9.40 -7.36
C LEU A 133 -3.43 -10.36 -7.15
N LYS A 134 -3.58 -11.41 -6.34
CA LYS A 134 -2.55 -12.41 -6.05
C LYS A 134 -1.30 -11.86 -5.34
N VAL A 135 -1.41 -10.73 -4.63
CA VAL A 135 -0.35 -10.23 -3.76
C VAL A 135 -0.09 -11.25 -2.64
N LYS A 136 1.17 -11.65 -2.46
CA LYS A 136 1.61 -12.54 -1.38
C LYS A 136 1.81 -11.71 -0.12
N ILE A 137 0.84 -11.72 0.80
CA ILE A 137 0.95 -11.02 2.08
C ILE A 137 1.58 -11.95 3.10
N LYS A 138 2.76 -11.56 3.60
CA LYS A 138 3.52 -12.24 4.63
C LYS A 138 3.45 -11.42 5.91
N THR A 139 2.83 -11.98 6.93
CA THR A 139 2.69 -11.36 8.26
C THR A 139 3.68 -11.97 9.24
N ARG A 140 3.98 -11.25 10.33
CA ARG A 140 5.03 -11.60 11.31
C ARG A 140 6.43 -11.65 10.67
N GLU A 141 6.62 -10.85 9.62
CA GLU A 141 7.87 -10.68 8.88
C GLU A 141 8.43 -9.29 9.12
N HIS A 142 9.32 -9.18 10.07
CA HIS A 142 10.04 -7.94 10.37
C HIS A 142 11.25 -7.82 9.45
N ALA A 143 11.28 -6.82 8.59
CA ALA A 143 12.44 -6.53 7.74
C ALA A 143 13.56 -5.91 8.59
N GLU A 144 14.70 -6.57 8.63
CA GLU A 144 15.88 -6.18 9.41
C GLU A 144 16.88 -5.39 8.57
N SER A 145 17.00 -5.77 7.29
CA SER A 145 17.88 -5.05 6.35
C SER A 145 17.38 -5.15 4.92
N VAL A 146 17.81 -4.18 4.13
CA VAL A 146 17.58 -4.12 2.68
C VAL A 146 18.92 -3.87 2.01
N SER A 147 19.32 -4.72 1.08
CA SER A 147 20.58 -4.59 0.33
C SER A 147 20.36 -4.81 -1.17
N TRP A 148 21.31 -4.30 -1.96
CA TRP A 148 21.38 -4.55 -3.40
C TRP A 148 22.58 -5.45 -3.67
N GLU A 149 22.32 -6.67 -4.13
CA GLU A 149 23.36 -7.68 -4.37
C GLU A 149 23.08 -8.46 -5.65
N ASN A 150 24.09 -8.67 -6.46
CA ASN A 150 24.01 -9.46 -7.69
C ASN A 150 22.86 -9.07 -8.64
N GLY A 151 22.58 -7.75 -8.77
CA GLY A 151 21.52 -7.24 -9.65
C GLY A 151 20.09 -7.41 -9.11
N ARG A 152 19.92 -7.75 -7.82
CA ARG A 152 18.62 -7.89 -7.17
C ARG A 152 18.61 -7.22 -5.80
N TRP A 153 17.42 -6.78 -5.41
CA TRP A 153 17.17 -6.36 -4.05
C TRP A 153 16.95 -7.58 -3.16
N LYS A 154 17.56 -7.55 -1.98
CA LYS A 154 17.35 -8.53 -0.91
C LYS A 154 16.76 -7.82 0.30
N VAL A 155 15.71 -8.40 0.87
CA VAL A 155 15.13 -8.00 2.14
C VAL A 155 15.29 -9.16 3.11
N GLN A 156 16.13 -8.95 4.12
CA GLN A 156 16.36 -9.94 5.18
C GLN A 156 15.32 -9.73 6.27
N THR A 157 14.69 -10.81 6.70
CA THR A 157 13.86 -10.89 7.91
C THR A 157 14.48 -11.87 8.91
N SER A 158 13.94 -11.95 10.11
CA SER A 158 14.41 -12.89 11.14
C SER A 158 14.38 -14.36 10.70
N GLY A 159 13.54 -14.73 9.74
CA GLY A 159 13.36 -16.11 9.28
C GLY A 159 13.73 -16.36 7.83
N TRP A 160 13.68 -15.34 6.98
CA TRP A 160 13.75 -15.52 5.52
C TRP A 160 14.50 -14.38 4.83
N THR A 161 14.99 -14.67 3.62
CA THR A 161 15.47 -13.65 2.67
C THR A 161 14.53 -13.61 1.48
N TYR A 162 14.01 -12.43 1.17
CA TYR A 162 13.17 -12.18 0.00
C TYR A 162 14.00 -11.48 -1.06
N GLU A 163 13.88 -11.91 -2.31
CA GLU A 163 14.58 -11.29 -3.44
C GLU A 163 13.58 -10.72 -4.46
N GLY A 164 13.92 -9.56 -5.02
CA GLY A 164 13.06 -8.89 -6.01
C GLY A 164 13.81 -7.94 -6.91
N ASN A 165 13.15 -7.53 -8.00
CA ASN A 165 13.68 -6.54 -8.92
C ASN A 165 13.56 -5.11 -8.36
N LYS A 166 12.52 -4.88 -7.53
CA LYS A 166 12.21 -3.59 -6.92
C LYS A 166 11.82 -3.76 -5.46
N VAL A 167 12.11 -2.74 -4.64
CA VAL A 167 11.65 -2.65 -3.26
C VAL A 167 10.91 -1.32 -3.06
N ILE A 168 9.79 -1.37 -2.35
CA ILE A 168 9.04 -0.21 -1.91
C ILE A 168 9.07 -0.19 -0.38
N LEU A 169 9.67 0.85 0.20
CA LEU A 169 9.70 1.05 1.64
C LEU A 169 8.46 1.81 2.08
N ALA A 170 7.59 1.15 2.85
CA ALA A 170 6.32 1.67 3.35
C ALA A 170 6.16 1.39 4.86
N ASN A 171 7.26 1.31 5.56
CA ASN A 171 7.38 0.89 6.96
C ASN A 171 6.89 1.95 7.98
N GLY A 172 6.35 3.06 7.50
CA GLY A 172 5.69 4.06 8.33
C GLY A 172 6.64 5.11 8.90
N SER A 173 6.14 5.86 9.87
CA SER A 173 6.84 6.98 10.49
C SER A 173 6.66 6.98 12.00
N LYS A 174 7.42 7.82 12.71
CA LYS A 174 7.31 8.06 14.16
C LYS A 174 6.21 9.08 14.53
N ALA A 175 5.22 9.29 13.68
CA ALA A 175 4.24 10.37 13.82
C ALA A 175 3.22 10.19 14.95
N SER A 176 3.12 9.01 15.56
CA SER A 176 2.23 8.78 16.71
C SER A 176 2.75 7.65 17.61
N GLN A 177 2.35 7.68 18.88
CA GLN A 177 2.74 6.65 19.87
C GLN A 177 1.87 5.37 19.77
N VAL A 178 1.52 4.94 18.57
CA VAL A 178 0.78 3.69 18.35
C VAL A 178 1.70 2.59 17.85
N PRO A 179 1.40 1.31 18.12
CA PRO A 179 2.18 0.19 17.62
C PRO A 179 2.36 0.25 16.10
N GLY A 180 3.61 0.10 15.63
CA GLY A 180 3.98 0.24 14.22
C GLY A 180 4.30 1.70 13.81
N SER A 181 4.52 2.59 14.78
CA SER A 181 4.95 3.98 14.58
C SER A 181 6.21 4.27 15.42
N ASP A 182 7.14 3.33 15.42
CA ASP A 182 8.38 3.37 16.22
C ASP A 182 9.52 4.14 15.53
N GLY A 183 9.37 4.44 14.24
CA GLY A 183 10.39 5.10 13.44
C GLY A 183 11.53 4.19 13.01
N SER A 184 11.36 2.86 13.09
CA SER A 184 12.37 1.87 12.66
C SER A 184 12.71 1.94 11.17
N GLY A 185 11.99 2.75 10.40
CA GLY A 185 12.22 2.96 8.99
C GLY A 185 13.13 4.13 8.62
N TYR A 186 13.72 4.80 9.60
CA TYR A 186 14.63 5.91 9.38
C TYR A 186 16.07 5.50 9.59
#